data_d3cd6165974a05d339581222dd04ef10
#
_entry.id   d3cd6165974a05d339581222dd04ef10
#
_cell.length_a   1.000
_cell.length_b   1.000
_cell.length_c   1.000
_cell.angle_alpha   90.00
_cell.angle_beta   90.00
_cell.angle_gamma   90.00
#
_symmetry.space_group_name_H-M   'P 1'
#
loop_
_entity.id
_entity.type
_entity.pdbx_description
1 polymer ?
#
loop_
_entity_poly.entity_id
_entity_poly.type
_entity_poly.pdbx_seq_one_letter_code
_entity_poly.pdbx_strand_id
1 'polypeptide(L)'
;LYKVILYKDRAGNDKITDYIQELNSKMETNKDARIRYKKIMEYIGQLQTYGVTAGEPAMKHISGTELWELRPTRDRIFFAYWKDNVFILLHHFVKKTQKRPRAKLSKPIKTSKTSKKGMVNLYEYDN
;
A
#
# COMPACT_ATOMS: atom_id res chain seq x y z
N LEU A 1 -17.33 5.27 11.72
CA LEU A 1 -16.83 5.09 10.40
C LEU A 1 -15.83 6.15 10.03
N TYR A 2 -15.01 5.86 9.04
CA TYR A 2 -13.98 6.77 8.62
C TYR A 2 -14.14 7.12 7.16
N LYS A 3 -13.61 8.26 6.76
CA LYS A 3 -13.68 8.67 5.39
C LYS A 3 -12.30 8.41 4.81
N VAL A 4 -12.22 7.90 3.60
CA VAL A 4 -10.94 7.64 2.94
C VAL A 4 -10.89 8.52 1.70
N ILE A 5 -9.84 9.33 1.60
CA ILE A 5 -9.69 10.19 0.44
C ILE A 5 -8.35 9.89 -0.21
N LEU A 6 -8.21 10.29 -1.46
CA LEU A 6 -7.03 10.00 -2.20
C LEU A 6 -6.22 11.26 -2.40
N TYR A 7 -4.92 11.13 -2.26
CA TYR A 7 -4.04 12.27 -2.41
C TYR A 7 -3.90 12.64 -3.87
N LYS A 8 -3.98 13.93 -4.19
CA LYS A 8 -3.76 14.39 -5.53
C LYS A 8 -2.54 15.25 -5.51
N ASP A 9 -1.70 15.13 -6.55
CA ASP A 9 -0.49 15.92 -6.58
C ASP A 9 -0.84 17.33 -7.05
N ARG A 10 0.15 18.19 -7.18
CA ARG A 10 -0.10 19.54 -7.56
C ARG A 10 -0.76 19.68 -8.89
N ALA A 11 -0.52 18.78 -9.79
CA ALA A 11 -1.12 18.87 -11.11
C ALA A 11 -2.53 18.29 -11.11
N GLY A 12 -2.99 17.82 -9.96
CA GLY A 12 -4.31 17.26 -9.89
C GLY A 12 -4.39 15.79 -10.24
N ASN A 13 -3.24 15.12 -10.36
CA ASN A 13 -3.25 13.73 -10.74
C ASN A 13 -3.44 12.85 -9.52
N ASP A 14 -4.23 11.80 -9.69
CA ASP A 14 -4.49 10.87 -8.62
C ASP A 14 -4.15 9.51 -9.16
N LYS A 15 -2.90 9.10 -9.00
CA LYS A 15 -2.45 7.85 -9.59
C LYS A 15 -3.11 6.62 -9.01
N ILE A 16 -3.55 6.69 -7.77
CA ILE A 16 -4.19 5.55 -7.15
C ILE A 16 -5.55 5.32 -7.80
N THR A 17 -6.33 6.38 -8.01
CA THR A 17 -7.61 6.23 -8.65
C THR A 17 -7.42 5.73 -10.08
N ASP A 18 -6.41 6.24 -10.78
CA ASP A 18 -6.18 5.82 -12.15
C ASP A 18 -5.86 4.32 -12.17
N TYR A 19 -5.04 3.86 -11.24
CA TYR A 19 -4.68 2.45 -11.19
C TYR A 19 -5.90 1.58 -10.89
N ILE A 20 -6.72 1.99 -9.94
CA ILE A 20 -7.90 1.22 -9.57
C ILE A 20 -8.88 1.18 -10.74
N GLN A 21 -9.03 2.29 -11.44
CA GLN A 21 -9.94 2.30 -12.57
C GLN A 21 -9.42 1.42 -13.69
N GLU A 22 -8.10 1.34 -13.85
CA GLU A 22 -7.55 0.50 -14.86
C GLU A 22 -7.82 -0.96 -14.54
N LEU A 23 -7.69 -1.36 -13.29
CA LEU A 23 -8.00 -2.72 -12.91
C LEU A 23 -9.48 -3.00 -13.14
N ASN A 24 -10.34 -2.04 -12.81
CA ASN A 24 -11.75 -2.22 -12.98
C ASN A 24 -12.10 -2.42 -14.44
N SER A 25 -11.45 -1.70 -15.33
CA SER A 25 -11.75 -1.80 -16.74
C SER A 25 -11.32 -3.14 -17.34
N LYS A 26 -10.44 -3.87 -16.66
CA LYS A 26 -9.97 -5.13 -17.16
C LYS A 26 -10.61 -6.33 -16.47
N MET A 27 -11.52 -6.10 -15.56
CA MET A 27 -12.05 -7.19 -14.75
C MET A 27 -12.71 -8.31 -15.52
N GLU A 28 -13.41 -7.99 -16.58
CA GLU A 28 -14.10 -9.03 -17.28
C GLU A 28 -13.22 -9.97 -18.08
N THR A 29 -12.08 -9.50 -18.52
CA THR A 29 -11.22 -10.34 -19.34
C THR A 29 -9.93 -10.74 -18.67
N ASN A 30 -9.65 -10.23 -17.48
CA ASN A 30 -8.38 -10.52 -16.83
C ASN A 30 -8.65 -10.94 -15.40
N LYS A 31 -8.41 -12.22 -15.12
CA LYS A 31 -8.70 -12.73 -13.80
C LYS A 31 -7.85 -12.09 -12.72
N ASP A 32 -6.59 -11.82 -12.99
CA ASP A 32 -5.72 -11.22 -12.00
C ASP A 32 -6.22 -9.81 -11.66
N ALA A 33 -6.64 -9.06 -12.65
CA ALA A 33 -7.15 -7.72 -12.41
C ALA A 33 -8.42 -7.77 -11.57
N ARG A 34 -9.26 -8.77 -11.81
CA ARG A 34 -10.48 -8.88 -11.05
C ARG A 34 -10.20 -9.19 -9.59
N ILE A 35 -9.27 -10.10 -9.32
CA ILE A 35 -8.94 -10.48 -7.97
C ILE A 35 -8.32 -9.28 -7.25
N ARG A 36 -7.42 -8.58 -7.92
CA ARG A 36 -6.74 -7.46 -7.28
C ARG A 36 -7.71 -6.31 -7.01
N TYR A 37 -8.61 -6.03 -7.95
CA TYR A 37 -9.54 -4.95 -7.77
C TYR A 37 -10.44 -5.24 -6.57
N LYS A 38 -10.98 -6.47 -6.50
CA LYS A 38 -11.87 -6.80 -5.42
C LYS A 38 -11.19 -6.74 -4.07
N LYS A 39 -9.93 -7.18 -4.03
CA LYS A 39 -9.23 -7.19 -2.75
C LYS A 39 -8.89 -5.76 -2.31
N ILE A 40 -8.54 -4.88 -3.25
CA ILE A 40 -8.25 -3.50 -2.93
C ILE A 40 -9.50 -2.85 -2.35
N MET A 41 -10.64 -3.07 -3.01
CA MET A 41 -11.87 -2.45 -2.53
C MET A 41 -12.30 -3.02 -1.18
N GLU A 42 -12.05 -4.31 -0.96
CA GLU A 42 -12.39 -4.93 0.30
C GLU A 42 -11.57 -4.33 1.43
N TYR A 43 -10.27 -4.15 1.21
CA TYR A 43 -9.42 -3.63 2.26
C TYR A 43 -9.65 -2.14 2.52
N ILE A 44 -9.98 -1.38 1.47
CA ILE A 44 -10.33 0.02 1.69
C ILE A 44 -11.62 0.05 2.51
N GLY A 45 -12.54 -0.87 2.26
CA GLY A 45 -13.77 -0.95 3.02
C GLY A 45 -13.49 -1.26 4.50
N GLN A 46 -12.50 -2.12 4.77
CA GLN A 46 -12.17 -2.42 6.14
C GLN A 46 -11.58 -1.18 6.83
N LEU A 47 -10.82 -0.39 6.09
CA LEU A 47 -10.25 0.83 6.66
C LEU A 47 -11.39 1.81 6.95
N GLN A 48 -12.39 1.88 6.09
CA GLN A 48 -13.51 2.78 6.32
C GLN A 48 -14.34 2.35 7.53
N THR A 49 -14.47 1.07 7.74
CA THR A 49 -15.30 0.56 8.82
C THR A 49 -14.60 0.53 10.15
N TYR A 50 -13.38 0.01 10.15
CA TYR A 50 -12.67 -0.22 11.39
C TYR A 50 -11.43 0.63 11.63
N GLY A 51 -11.03 1.40 10.65
CA GLY A 51 -9.80 2.16 10.78
C GLY A 51 -8.64 1.19 10.90
N VAL A 52 -7.58 1.62 11.55
CA VAL A 52 -6.39 0.78 11.67
C VAL A 52 -6.58 -0.38 12.63
N THR A 53 -7.71 -0.43 13.35
CA THR A 53 -7.90 -1.55 14.24
C THR A 53 -8.20 -2.83 13.44
N ALA A 54 -8.43 -2.72 12.12
CA ALA A 54 -8.63 -3.91 11.32
C ALA A 54 -7.35 -4.75 11.35
N GLY A 55 -6.20 -4.11 11.43
CA GLY A 55 -4.95 -4.83 11.63
C GLY A 55 -4.53 -5.77 10.53
N GLU A 56 -3.56 -6.62 10.84
CA GLU A 56 -3.06 -7.55 9.88
C GLU A 56 -4.07 -8.65 9.66
N PRO A 57 -4.07 -9.21 8.48
CA PRO A 57 -3.14 -8.99 7.40
C PRO A 57 -3.48 -7.83 6.47
N ALA A 58 -4.61 -7.21 6.67
CA ALA A 58 -5.05 -6.17 5.75
C ALA A 58 -4.12 -4.97 5.73
N MET A 59 -3.58 -4.58 6.87
CA MET A 59 -2.73 -3.42 6.94
C MET A 59 -1.69 -3.56 8.01
N LYS A 60 -0.61 -2.82 7.88
CA LYS A 60 0.47 -2.89 8.85
C LYS A 60 1.09 -1.52 9.03
N HIS A 61 1.41 -1.19 10.27
CA HIS A 61 2.05 0.08 10.56
C HIS A 61 3.53 0.01 10.16
N ILE A 62 4.06 1.08 9.59
CA ILE A 62 5.45 1.10 9.19
C ILE A 62 6.25 1.74 10.31
N SER A 63 7.10 0.95 10.94
CA SER A 63 7.86 1.39 12.09
C SER A 63 8.59 2.68 11.87
N GLY A 64 8.58 3.51 12.88
CA GLY A 64 9.30 4.76 12.80
C GLY A 64 8.62 5.86 12.02
N THR A 65 7.42 5.63 11.55
CA THR A 65 6.73 6.65 10.78
C THR A 65 5.28 6.70 11.21
N GLU A 66 4.54 7.62 10.63
CA GLU A 66 3.13 7.70 10.89
C GLU A 66 2.38 7.03 9.74
N LEU A 67 3.10 6.34 8.87
CA LEU A 67 2.47 5.71 7.73
C LEU A 67 2.04 4.30 8.01
N TRP A 68 1.04 3.88 7.29
CA TRP A 68 0.56 2.52 7.34
C TRP A 68 0.54 1.99 5.92
N GLU A 69 0.55 0.69 5.78
CA GLU A 69 0.55 0.08 4.47
C GLU A 69 -0.66 -0.84 4.36
N LEU A 70 -1.48 -0.62 3.34
CA LEU A 70 -2.62 -1.48 3.07
C LEU A 70 -2.07 -2.55 2.12
N ARG A 71 -2.40 -3.79 2.35
CA ARG A 71 -1.71 -4.90 1.68
C ARG A 71 -2.62 -5.89 0.95
N PRO A 72 -3.42 -5.45 -0.01
CA PRO A 72 -4.29 -6.35 -0.76
C PRO A 72 -3.49 -7.09 -1.82
N THR A 73 -3.36 -8.38 -1.73
CA THR A 73 -2.58 -9.24 -2.64
C THR A 73 -1.18 -8.68 -2.82
N ARG A 74 -0.82 -8.28 -4.04
CA ARG A 74 0.52 -7.78 -4.29
C ARG A 74 0.56 -6.27 -4.27
N ASP A 75 -0.58 -5.62 -4.18
CA ASP A 75 -0.61 -4.18 -4.19
C ASP A 75 -0.31 -3.64 -2.80
N ARG A 76 0.37 -2.52 -2.75
CA ARG A 76 0.68 -1.88 -1.49
C ARG A 76 0.28 -0.42 -1.60
N ILE A 77 -0.47 0.07 -0.62
CA ILE A 77 -0.92 1.44 -0.64
C ILE A 77 -0.57 2.06 0.69
N PHE A 78 0.26 3.09 0.68
CA PHE A 78 0.61 3.78 1.90
C PHE A 78 -0.50 4.74 2.24
N PHE A 79 -0.86 4.84 3.50
CA PHE A 79 -1.87 5.77 3.92
C PHE A 79 -1.53 6.32 5.30
N ALA A 80 -2.18 7.38 5.69
CA ALA A 80 -1.98 7.98 7.00
C ALA A 80 -3.30 8.54 7.50
N TYR A 81 -3.41 8.66 8.80
CA TYR A 81 -4.59 9.28 9.39
C TYR A 81 -4.35 10.78 9.36
N TRP A 82 -5.34 11.53 8.99
CA TRP A 82 -5.17 12.97 8.94
C TRP A 82 -5.85 13.58 10.16
N LYS A 83 -7.18 13.69 10.15
CA LYS A 83 -7.90 14.21 11.27
C LYS A 83 -9.37 14.03 10.99
N ASP A 84 -10.20 14.19 12.01
CA ASP A 84 -11.64 14.12 11.82
C ASP A 84 -12.08 12.82 11.16
N ASN A 85 -11.48 11.73 11.57
CA ASN A 85 -11.83 10.41 11.05
C ASN A 85 -11.57 10.29 9.56
N VAL A 86 -10.52 10.95 9.06
CA VAL A 86 -10.17 10.88 7.65
C VAL A 86 -8.83 10.21 7.48
N PHE A 87 -8.77 9.22 6.58
CA PHE A 87 -7.51 8.62 6.20
C PHE A 87 -7.21 9.07 4.77
N ILE A 88 -5.94 9.28 4.45
CA ILE A 88 -5.53 9.70 3.13
C ILE A 88 -4.68 8.62 2.52
N LEU A 89 -5.04 8.14 1.34
CA LEU A 89 -4.22 7.18 0.61
C LEU A 89 -3.20 7.99 -0.18
N LEU A 90 -1.94 7.69 0.03
CA LEU A 90 -0.86 8.51 -0.47
C LEU A 90 -0.11 7.98 -1.68
N HIS A 91 0.17 6.71 -1.70
CA HIS A 91 1.00 6.17 -2.75
C HIS A 91 0.74 4.69 -2.94
N HIS A 92 0.81 4.22 -4.17
CA HIS A 92 0.57 2.82 -4.50
C HIS A 92 1.78 2.25 -5.25
N PHE A 93 2.13 1.02 -4.96
CA PHE A 93 3.11 0.33 -5.76
C PHE A 93 2.77 -1.16 -5.72
N VAL A 94 3.36 -1.93 -6.62
CA VAL A 94 3.12 -3.36 -6.69
C VAL A 94 4.36 -4.05 -6.17
N LYS A 95 4.18 -4.94 -5.21
CA LYS A 95 5.32 -5.63 -4.65
C LYS A 95 5.74 -6.64 -5.67
N LYS A 96 6.94 -6.51 -6.17
CA LYS A 96 7.39 -7.36 -7.18
C LYS A 96 7.63 -8.77 -6.88
N THR A 97 8.32 -9.12 -5.95
CA THR A 97 8.53 -10.52 -5.77
C THR A 97 8.58 -10.81 -4.34
N GLN A 98 8.16 -11.96 -4.01
CA GLN A 98 8.11 -12.23 -2.70
C GLN A 98 9.23 -13.03 -2.33
N LYS A 99 9.66 -13.86 -3.17
CA LYS A 99 10.66 -14.68 -2.81
C LYS A 99 11.84 -14.05 -2.81
N ARG A 100 12.51 -14.07 -1.91
CA ARG A 100 13.63 -13.54 -1.90
C ARG A 100 14.56 -14.58 -1.93
N PRO A 101 15.50 -14.49 -2.56
CA PRO A 101 16.44 -15.50 -2.75
C PRO A 101 17.08 -15.64 -1.44
N ARG A 102 17.05 -16.84 -1.01
CA ARG A 102 17.59 -17.05 0.18
C ARG A 102 18.97 -16.76 0.18
N ALA A 103 19.61 -16.88 -0.80
CA ALA A 103 21.01 -16.71 -0.85
C ALA A 103 21.30 -15.36 -0.35
N LYS A 104 20.63 -14.49 -0.81
CA LYS A 104 20.89 -13.24 -0.43
C LYS A 104 20.63 -12.93 0.90
N LEU A 105 19.92 -13.59 1.49
CA LEU A 105 19.59 -13.35 2.77
C LEU A 105 20.79 -13.35 3.55
N SER A 106 21.58 -14.16 3.25
CA SER A 106 22.75 -14.25 3.97
C SER A 106 23.45 -13.02 3.99
N LYS A 107 23.40 -12.33 3.36
CA LYS A 107 24.24 -11.27 3.35
C LYS A 107 23.86 -10.18 3.94
N PRO A 108 23.60 -9.97 4.34
CA PRO A 108 23.34 -9.13 4.71
C PRO A 108 23.29 -8.59 5.28
N ILE A 109 23.23 -8.61 5.72
CA ILE A 109 22.94 -8.23 6.11
C ILE A 109 23.27 -7.34 6.23
N LYS A 110 23.74 -6.90 6.21
CA LYS A 110 23.93 -6.11 6.20
C LYS A 110 23.41 -5.38 6.08
N THR A 111 23.18 -5.40 6.02
CA THR A 111 22.55 -4.83 5.76
C THR A 111 21.97 -4.26 6.50
N SER A 112 21.87 -4.26 7.18
CA SER A 112 21.22 -3.91 8.03
C SER A 112 21.51 -2.60 8.34
N LYS A 113 22.39 -2.21 8.49
CA LYS A 113 22.74 -1.07 8.65
C LYS A 113 21.95 -0.28 7.96
N THR A 114 21.72 -0.60 7.22
CA THR A 114 21.02 0.04 6.35
C THR A 114 19.79 0.35 6.93
N SER A 115 19.41 -0.32 7.75
CA SER A 115 18.17 -0.13 8.24
C SER A 115 17.92 1.24 8.72
N LYS A 116 18.80 1.82 9.25
CA LYS A 116 18.53 3.02 9.76
C LYS A 116 17.95 3.75 8.79
N LYS A 117 18.10 3.37 7.77
CA LYS A 117 17.62 4.06 6.81
C LYS A 117 16.32 3.56 6.53
N GLY A 118 15.65 3.07 7.42
CA GLY A 118 14.38 2.49 7.14
C GLY A 118 13.54 3.53 6.44
N MET A 119 13.63 4.73 6.76
CA MET A 119 12.85 5.69 6.15
C MET A 119 13.23 5.83 4.76
N VAL A 120 14.43 5.81 4.49
CA VAL A 120 14.87 5.94 3.17
C VAL A 120 14.33 4.87 2.34
N ASN A 121 14.22 3.70 2.86
CA ASN A 121 13.68 2.62 2.10
C ASN A 121 12.31 2.90 1.57
N LEU A 122 11.57 3.70 2.24
CA LEU A 122 10.24 3.95 1.78
C LEU A 122 10.31 4.66 0.45
N TYR A 123 11.33 5.47 0.26
CA TYR A 123 11.42 6.17 -0.96
C TYR A 123 11.93 5.27 -2.06
N GLU A 124 12.69 4.29 -1.73
CA GLU A 124 13.18 3.41 -2.72
C GLU A 124 12.09 2.61 -3.34
N TYR A 125 11.03 2.38 -2.65
CA TYR A 125 9.95 1.63 -3.20
C TYR A 125 9.34 2.42 -4.35
N ASP A 126 9.44 3.70 -4.32
CA ASP A 126 8.84 4.48 -5.34
C ASP A 126 9.57 4.32 -6.64
N ASN A 127 10.75 3.87 -6.62
CA ASN A 127 11.51 3.78 -7.85
C ASN A 127 11.42 2.42 -8.50
#